data_c29b4290eae3659b1da5453c44fd486f
#
_entry.id   c29b4290eae3659b1da5453c44fd486f
#
_cell.length_a   1.000
_cell.length_b   1.000
_cell.length_c   1.000
_cell.angle_alpha   90.00
_cell.angle_beta   90.00
_cell.angle_gamma   90.00
#
_symmetry.space_group_name_H-M   'P 1'
#
loop_
_entity.id
_entity.type
_entity.pdbx_description
1 polymer ?
#
loop_
_entity_poly.entity_id
_entity_poly.type
_entity_poly.pdbx_seq_one_letter_code
_entity_poly.pdbx_strand_id
1 'polypeptide(L)'
;MYDALVKSYEYFLQAIALDTLPNEKGKIKPRYVKDIRKTLKQNIDGYANAGVYYFTQKEYKKAYDVWGIYLNIPKMSIMKGEKEGLPADSTLAILEFNRALAALQTNDTTLAIKALNEAKGNGYNQNDIYKYLVYEYEMTQDTTNLIKTLQEGEKLFKNEMVEVKDENGNTKMQKENTYTLKLINLYIFSGKYDEAIATLESVLADEPNNAEYWNVKGNLYESQKKYDQSIECFEKAISINPSYADALGSIGRVYFNLAVQKNNEISTITDNAKYTEAREKEVLPLFEKSRPYYEKAYELKPDEPDYKYALRNIYYNLNDAEKLKAIEGQ
;
A
#
# COMPACT_ATOMS: atom_id res chain seq x y z
N MET A 1 -6.68 13.59 40.49
CA MET A 1 -8.06 13.04 40.44
C MET A 1 -8.11 11.72 39.66
N TYR A 2 -7.64 11.68 38.43
CA TYR A 2 -7.76 10.49 37.56
C TYR A 2 -6.90 9.30 38.03
N ASP A 3 -5.71 9.50 38.59
CA ASP A 3 -4.92 8.40 39.16
C ASP A 3 -5.67 7.67 40.30
N ALA A 4 -6.46 8.38 41.09
CA ALA A 4 -7.29 7.77 42.14
C ALA A 4 -8.45 6.92 41.51
N LEU A 5 -9.02 7.39 40.39
CA LEU A 5 -10.05 6.66 39.67
C LEU A 5 -9.48 5.34 39.07
N VAL A 6 -8.31 5.37 38.46
CA VAL A 6 -7.64 4.17 37.94
C VAL A 6 -7.33 3.19 39.08
N LYS A 7 -6.80 3.69 40.20
CA LYS A 7 -6.49 2.85 41.36
C LYS A 7 -7.76 2.23 41.98
N SER A 8 -8.89 2.95 41.97
CA SER A 8 -10.18 2.41 42.44
C SER A 8 -10.62 1.21 41.61
N TYR A 9 -10.39 1.21 40.30
CA TYR A 9 -10.70 0.09 39.43
C TYR A 9 -9.92 -1.17 39.80
N GLU A 10 -8.65 -1.03 40.09
CA GLU A 10 -7.81 -2.16 40.58
C GLU A 10 -8.37 -2.77 41.86
N TYR A 11 -8.78 -1.94 42.83
CA TYR A 11 -9.41 -2.41 44.04
C TYR A 11 -10.77 -3.10 43.80
N PHE A 12 -11.57 -2.59 42.82
CA PHE A 12 -12.81 -3.25 42.44
C PHE A 12 -12.54 -4.65 41.85
N LEU A 13 -11.51 -4.81 41.01
CA LEU A 13 -11.15 -6.12 40.49
C LEU A 13 -10.76 -7.10 41.60
N GLN A 14 -9.97 -6.66 42.56
CA GLN A 14 -9.58 -7.46 43.73
C GLN A 14 -10.81 -7.82 44.58
N ALA A 15 -11.69 -6.86 44.84
CA ALA A 15 -12.90 -7.09 45.65
C ALA A 15 -13.85 -8.08 44.94
N ILE A 16 -14.02 -7.99 43.61
CA ILE A 16 -14.82 -8.94 42.82
C ILE A 16 -14.21 -10.34 42.93
N ALA A 17 -12.90 -10.46 42.77
CA ALA A 17 -12.22 -11.75 42.83
C ALA A 17 -12.45 -12.42 44.19
N LEU A 18 -12.35 -11.68 45.30
CA LEU A 18 -12.61 -12.20 46.65
C LEU A 18 -14.08 -12.49 46.91
N ASP A 19 -15.00 -11.62 46.43
CA ASP A 19 -16.44 -11.73 46.70
C ASP A 19 -17.10 -12.90 45.92
N THR A 20 -16.43 -13.37 44.88
CA THR A 20 -16.86 -14.50 44.05
C THR A 20 -16.24 -15.85 44.46
N LEU A 21 -15.47 -15.89 45.51
CA LEU A 21 -14.95 -17.13 46.07
C LEU A 21 -16.08 -17.91 46.81
N PRO A 22 -16.10 -19.25 46.72
CA PRO A 22 -17.03 -20.07 47.51
C PRO A 22 -16.71 -19.98 49.00
N ASN A 23 -17.77 -19.90 49.80
CA ASN A 23 -17.64 -19.98 51.25
C ASN A 23 -17.32 -21.41 51.73
N GLU A 24 -17.14 -21.63 53.04
CA GLU A 24 -16.84 -22.94 53.67
C GLU A 24 -17.84 -24.05 53.27
N LYS A 25 -19.06 -23.70 52.82
CA LYS A 25 -20.08 -24.61 52.35
C LYS A 25 -20.12 -24.77 50.82
N GLY A 26 -19.07 -24.28 50.13
CA GLY A 26 -18.97 -24.34 48.67
C GLY A 26 -19.95 -23.41 47.91
N LYS A 27 -20.64 -22.49 48.62
CA LYS A 27 -21.64 -21.59 47.98
C LYS A 27 -21.04 -20.22 47.73
N ILE A 28 -21.22 -19.69 46.51
CA ILE A 28 -20.84 -18.31 46.15
C ILE A 28 -22.04 -17.40 46.54
N LYS A 29 -21.79 -16.42 47.39
CA LYS A 29 -22.74 -15.40 47.83
C LYS A 29 -22.12 -13.99 47.78
N PRO A 30 -22.08 -13.37 46.62
CA PRO A 30 -21.44 -12.05 46.47
C PRO A 30 -22.18 -11.00 47.30
N ARG A 31 -21.45 -10.16 48.03
CA ARG A 31 -22.00 -9.09 48.87
C ARG A 31 -21.82 -7.73 48.18
N TYR A 32 -20.67 -7.52 47.52
CA TYR A 32 -20.23 -6.22 47.01
C TYR A 32 -20.39 -6.07 45.48
N VAL A 33 -20.54 -7.15 44.75
CA VAL A 33 -20.66 -7.16 43.27
C VAL A 33 -21.72 -6.20 42.78
N LYS A 34 -22.89 -6.10 43.44
CA LYS A 34 -23.98 -5.19 43.01
C LYS A 34 -23.58 -3.72 43.15
N ASP A 35 -22.92 -3.36 44.24
CA ASP A 35 -22.51 -1.97 44.50
C ASP A 35 -21.33 -1.57 43.59
N ILE A 36 -20.38 -2.49 43.39
CA ILE A 36 -19.26 -2.29 42.48
C ILE A 36 -19.79 -2.08 41.06
N ARG A 37 -20.73 -2.90 40.56
CA ARG A 37 -21.36 -2.75 39.26
C ARG A 37 -21.99 -1.36 39.11
N LYS A 38 -22.79 -0.90 40.08
CA LYS A 38 -23.41 0.40 40.09
C LYS A 38 -22.37 1.51 40.02
N THR A 39 -21.32 1.43 40.82
CA THR A 39 -20.25 2.44 40.89
C THR A 39 -19.46 2.49 39.57
N LEU A 40 -19.13 1.35 38.97
CA LEU A 40 -18.45 1.32 37.67
C LEU A 40 -19.30 1.94 36.57
N LYS A 41 -20.61 1.65 36.50
CA LYS A 41 -21.53 2.28 35.53
C LYS A 41 -21.63 3.79 35.73
N GLN A 42 -21.68 4.28 36.97
CA GLN A 42 -21.76 5.70 37.28
C GLN A 42 -20.49 6.46 36.94
N ASN A 43 -19.32 5.79 36.97
CA ASN A 43 -18.02 6.43 36.72
C ASN A 43 -17.43 6.08 35.35
N ILE A 44 -18.16 5.40 34.45
CA ILE A 44 -17.60 4.91 33.20
C ILE A 44 -17.08 6.08 32.34
N ASP A 45 -17.82 7.18 32.22
CA ASP A 45 -17.41 8.37 31.49
C ASP A 45 -16.16 9.04 32.10
N GLY A 46 -15.93 8.83 33.40
CA GLY A 46 -14.74 9.29 34.08
C GLY A 46 -13.46 8.65 33.52
N TYR A 47 -13.52 7.37 33.14
CA TYR A 47 -12.38 6.69 32.49
C TYR A 47 -12.16 7.17 31.05
N ALA A 48 -13.24 7.46 30.30
CA ALA A 48 -13.09 8.06 28.97
C ALA A 48 -12.41 9.43 29.07
N ASN A 49 -12.89 10.30 29.98
CA ASN A 49 -12.33 11.62 30.19
C ASN A 49 -10.88 11.58 30.71
N ALA A 50 -10.56 10.62 31.58
CA ALA A 50 -9.19 10.40 32.04
C ALA A 50 -8.24 10.07 30.88
N GLY A 51 -8.68 9.25 29.92
CA GLY A 51 -7.92 8.95 28.71
C GLY A 51 -7.63 10.19 27.88
N VAL A 52 -8.63 11.03 27.64
CA VAL A 52 -8.47 12.33 26.96
C VAL A 52 -7.47 13.22 27.70
N TYR A 53 -7.60 13.31 29.02
CA TYR A 53 -6.68 14.09 29.85
C TYR A 53 -5.24 13.60 29.71
N TYR A 54 -4.96 12.31 29.90
CA TYR A 54 -3.61 11.79 29.78
C TYR A 54 -3.05 11.92 28.35
N PHE A 55 -3.89 11.74 27.32
CA PHE A 55 -3.49 11.94 25.95
C PHE A 55 -3.04 13.38 25.68
N THR A 56 -3.81 14.37 26.16
CA THR A 56 -3.47 15.80 26.04
C THR A 56 -2.21 16.18 26.82
N GLN A 57 -1.95 15.50 27.94
CA GLN A 57 -0.70 15.65 28.69
C GLN A 57 0.49 14.88 28.08
N LYS A 58 0.29 14.22 26.92
CA LYS A 58 1.29 13.35 26.26
C LYS A 58 1.71 12.13 27.11
N GLU A 59 0.91 11.76 28.10
CA GLU A 59 1.09 10.54 28.90
C GLU A 59 0.40 9.35 28.20
N TYR A 60 0.85 9.07 26.96
CA TYR A 60 0.16 8.18 26.02
C TYR A 60 -0.04 6.76 26.55
N LYS A 61 0.93 6.22 27.28
CA LYS A 61 0.77 4.90 27.88
C LYS A 61 -0.36 4.87 28.92
N LYS A 62 -0.49 5.90 29.75
CA LYS A 62 -1.61 6.01 30.69
C LYS A 62 -2.95 6.20 29.98
N ALA A 63 -2.98 6.97 28.89
CA ALA A 63 -4.19 7.11 28.07
C ALA A 63 -4.62 5.75 27.50
N TYR A 64 -3.69 4.99 26.93
CA TYR A 64 -3.92 3.64 26.42
C TYR A 64 -4.48 2.71 27.51
N ASP A 65 -3.89 2.71 28.69
CA ASP A 65 -4.28 1.83 29.77
C ASP A 65 -5.66 2.20 30.33
N VAL A 66 -5.96 3.49 30.53
CA VAL A 66 -7.23 3.92 31.10
C VAL A 66 -8.40 3.76 30.11
N TRP A 67 -8.19 4.00 28.81
CA TRP A 67 -9.20 3.65 27.79
C TRP A 67 -9.40 2.13 27.72
N GLY A 68 -8.37 1.33 27.98
CA GLY A 68 -8.49 -0.12 28.16
C GLY A 68 -9.43 -0.50 29.30
N ILE A 69 -9.39 0.24 30.43
CA ILE A 69 -10.35 0.06 31.55
C ILE A 69 -11.79 0.33 31.07
N TYR A 70 -12.03 1.49 30.42
CA TYR A 70 -13.34 1.82 29.87
C TYR A 70 -13.92 0.71 28.99
N LEU A 71 -13.11 0.22 28.05
CA LEU A 71 -13.48 -0.81 27.09
C LEU A 71 -13.69 -2.20 27.73
N ASN A 72 -13.06 -2.46 28.87
CA ASN A 72 -13.20 -3.71 29.58
C ASN A 72 -14.44 -3.75 30.48
N ILE A 73 -14.89 -2.62 31.02
CA ILE A 73 -16.04 -2.57 31.94
C ILE A 73 -17.27 -3.28 31.36
N PRO A 74 -17.75 -2.99 30.13
CA PRO A 74 -18.91 -3.67 29.57
C PRO A 74 -18.72 -5.19 29.36
N LYS A 75 -17.47 -5.64 29.19
CA LYS A 75 -17.09 -7.04 28.94
C LYS A 75 -16.97 -7.88 30.23
N MET A 76 -16.99 -7.23 31.39
CA MET A 76 -16.85 -7.91 32.69
C MET A 76 -18.03 -8.86 32.97
N SER A 77 -17.76 -10.02 33.57
CA SER A 77 -18.79 -11.01 33.92
C SER A 77 -19.92 -10.44 34.79
N ILE A 78 -19.60 -9.50 35.66
CA ILE A 78 -20.57 -8.82 36.52
C ILE A 78 -21.53 -7.90 35.74
N MET A 79 -21.21 -7.53 34.49
CA MET A 79 -22.05 -6.71 33.60
C MET A 79 -22.94 -7.56 32.67
N LYS A 80 -22.87 -8.89 32.76
CA LYS A 80 -23.63 -9.77 31.88
C LYS A 80 -25.14 -9.48 32.00
N GLY A 81 -25.77 -9.15 30.87
CA GLY A 81 -27.18 -8.81 30.81
C GLY A 81 -27.53 -7.35 31.10
N GLU A 82 -26.58 -6.55 31.51
CA GLU A 82 -26.74 -5.12 31.71
C GLU A 82 -26.60 -4.40 30.34
N LYS A 83 -27.50 -3.47 30.06
CA LYS A 83 -27.43 -2.57 28.89
C LYS A 83 -27.53 -1.12 29.32
N GLU A 84 -28.37 -0.81 30.26
CA GLU A 84 -28.59 0.54 30.76
C GLU A 84 -27.33 1.08 31.45
N GLY A 85 -26.91 2.28 31.11
CA GLY A 85 -25.73 2.94 31.66
C GLY A 85 -24.39 2.34 31.16
N LEU A 86 -24.39 1.57 30.08
CA LEU A 86 -23.20 1.16 29.34
C LEU A 86 -23.15 1.86 27.99
N PRO A 87 -21.93 2.12 27.44
CA PRO A 87 -21.77 2.77 26.16
C PRO A 87 -22.31 1.93 25.01
N ALA A 88 -22.77 2.60 23.95
CA ALA A 88 -23.14 1.94 22.70
C ALA A 88 -21.92 1.36 21.97
N ASP A 89 -22.14 0.35 21.13
CA ASP A 89 -21.08 -0.31 20.37
C ASP A 89 -20.30 0.69 19.48
N SER A 90 -20.97 1.69 18.90
CA SER A 90 -20.32 2.74 18.13
C SER A 90 -19.37 3.59 18.97
N THR A 91 -19.72 3.91 20.21
CA THR A 91 -18.84 4.61 21.13
C THR A 91 -17.64 3.76 21.52
N LEU A 92 -17.85 2.46 21.76
CA LEU A 92 -16.77 1.54 22.05
C LEU A 92 -15.79 1.45 20.87
N ALA A 93 -16.27 1.36 19.63
CA ALA A 93 -15.43 1.31 18.44
C ALA A 93 -14.56 2.59 18.31
N ILE A 94 -15.12 3.78 18.56
CA ILE A 94 -14.37 5.04 18.55
C ILE A 94 -13.31 5.05 19.66
N LEU A 95 -13.63 4.58 20.86
CA LEU A 95 -12.68 4.53 21.97
C LEU A 95 -11.57 3.49 21.74
N GLU A 96 -11.86 2.37 21.07
CA GLU A 96 -10.82 1.41 20.64
C GLU A 96 -9.83 2.09 19.69
N PHE A 97 -10.33 2.89 18.74
CA PHE A 97 -9.46 3.64 17.84
C PHE A 97 -8.64 4.72 18.56
N ASN A 98 -9.25 5.49 19.47
CA ASN A 98 -8.51 6.46 20.29
C ASN A 98 -7.40 5.78 21.12
N ARG A 99 -7.69 4.60 21.64
CA ARG A 99 -6.71 3.76 22.35
C ARG A 99 -5.57 3.34 21.42
N ALA A 100 -5.88 2.99 20.16
CA ALA A 100 -4.87 2.69 19.17
C ALA A 100 -4.02 3.92 18.80
N LEU A 101 -4.63 5.10 18.69
CA LEU A 101 -3.88 6.36 18.50
C LEU A 101 -2.92 6.64 19.66
N ALA A 102 -3.33 6.34 20.90
CA ALA A 102 -2.42 6.46 22.05
C ALA A 102 -1.26 5.45 21.95
N ALA A 103 -1.53 4.22 21.52
CA ALA A 103 -0.47 3.21 21.31
C ALA A 103 0.55 3.66 20.25
N LEU A 104 0.10 4.24 19.13
CA LEU A 104 0.98 4.79 18.09
C LEU A 104 1.95 5.85 18.63
N GLN A 105 1.50 6.67 19.59
CA GLN A 105 2.32 7.71 20.20
C GLN A 105 3.34 7.19 21.22
N THR A 106 3.28 5.91 21.59
CA THR A 106 4.26 5.30 22.53
C THR A 106 5.55 4.87 21.87
N ASN A 107 5.63 4.91 20.52
CA ASN A 107 6.71 4.33 19.72
C ASN A 107 6.91 2.81 19.94
N ASP A 108 5.90 2.13 20.46
CA ASP A 108 5.84 0.68 20.57
C ASP A 108 5.01 0.12 19.41
N THR A 109 5.67 -0.19 18.31
CA THR A 109 5.06 -0.70 17.09
C THR A 109 4.22 -1.97 17.32
N THR A 110 4.68 -2.86 18.21
CA THR A 110 3.93 -4.09 18.55
C THR A 110 2.63 -3.76 19.24
N LEU A 111 2.66 -2.82 20.19
CA LEU A 111 1.47 -2.34 20.88
C LEU A 111 0.52 -1.61 19.90
N ALA A 112 1.06 -0.78 19.01
CA ALA A 112 0.30 -0.05 18.00
C ALA A 112 -0.44 -0.99 17.05
N ILE A 113 0.26 -1.95 16.43
CA ILE A 113 -0.33 -2.96 15.54
C ILE A 113 -1.43 -3.76 16.26
N LYS A 114 -1.16 -4.19 17.49
CA LYS A 114 -2.15 -4.91 18.31
C LYS A 114 -3.41 -4.07 18.50
N ALA A 115 -3.26 -2.84 18.98
CA ALA A 115 -4.38 -1.95 19.26
C ALA A 115 -5.19 -1.58 18.02
N LEU A 116 -4.52 -1.32 16.90
CA LEU A 116 -5.18 -1.05 15.61
C LEU A 116 -6.00 -2.26 15.13
N ASN A 117 -5.44 -3.48 15.23
CA ASN A 117 -6.18 -4.69 14.86
C ASN A 117 -7.35 -4.98 15.82
N GLU A 118 -7.21 -4.71 17.12
CA GLU A 118 -8.31 -4.79 18.08
C GLU A 118 -9.44 -3.82 17.71
N ALA A 119 -9.12 -2.56 17.41
CA ALA A 119 -10.09 -1.55 17.00
C ALA A 119 -10.81 -1.93 15.70
N LYS A 120 -10.07 -2.39 14.68
CA LYS A 120 -10.63 -2.92 13.42
C LYS A 120 -11.56 -4.11 13.69
N GLY A 121 -11.13 -5.07 14.49
CA GLY A 121 -11.90 -6.26 14.86
C GLY A 121 -13.18 -5.95 15.66
N ASN A 122 -13.20 -4.84 16.41
CA ASN A 122 -14.34 -4.37 17.19
C ASN A 122 -15.24 -3.36 16.43
N GLY A 123 -15.08 -3.24 15.12
CA GLY A 123 -16.01 -2.54 14.25
C GLY A 123 -15.59 -1.14 13.80
N TYR A 124 -14.38 -0.67 14.13
CA TYR A 124 -13.89 0.58 13.56
C TYR A 124 -13.29 0.32 12.16
N ASN A 125 -14.07 0.57 11.12
CA ASN A 125 -13.73 0.26 9.72
C ASN A 125 -13.59 1.52 8.86
N GLN A 126 -12.94 2.57 9.39
CA GLN A 126 -12.66 3.80 8.65
C GLN A 126 -11.31 3.69 7.93
N ASN A 127 -11.12 4.51 6.89
CA ASN A 127 -9.94 4.48 6.02
C ASN A 127 -8.63 4.75 6.81
N ASP A 128 -8.69 5.60 7.82
CA ASP A 128 -7.52 5.99 8.61
C ASP A 128 -6.85 4.81 9.34
N ILE A 129 -7.62 3.86 9.88
CA ILE A 129 -7.06 2.69 10.59
C ILE A 129 -6.25 1.81 9.64
N TYR A 130 -6.69 1.68 8.38
CA TYR A 130 -5.95 0.93 7.36
C TYR A 130 -4.66 1.64 6.96
N LYS A 131 -4.68 2.98 6.87
CA LYS A 131 -3.49 3.80 6.60
C LYS A 131 -2.44 3.64 7.70
N TYR A 132 -2.85 3.64 8.97
CA TYR A 132 -1.94 3.39 10.09
C TYR A 132 -1.39 1.96 10.08
N LEU A 133 -2.23 0.95 9.84
CA LEU A 133 -1.76 -0.44 9.74
C LEU A 133 -0.78 -0.64 8.59
N VAL A 134 -1.03 -0.04 7.43
CA VAL A 134 -0.09 -0.07 6.29
C VAL A 134 1.25 0.51 6.69
N TYR A 135 1.26 1.69 7.33
CA TYR A 135 2.50 2.32 7.80
C TYR A 135 3.27 1.43 8.78
N GLU A 136 2.60 0.87 9.78
CA GLU A 136 3.24 0.02 10.80
C GLU A 136 3.79 -1.28 10.19
N TYR A 137 3.06 -1.90 9.24
CA TYR A 137 3.56 -3.10 8.56
C TYR A 137 4.69 -2.81 7.58
N GLU A 138 4.74 -1.63 6.96
CA GLU A 138 5.89 -1.16 6.18
C GLU A 138 7.13 -1.01 7.08
N MET A 139 6.98 -0.36 8.24
CA MET A 139 8.07 -0.15 9.20
C MET A 139 8.62 -1.46 9.78
N THR A 140 7.77 -2.45 9.98
CA THR A 140 8.17 -3.78 10.49
C THR A 140 8.56 -4.77 9.41
N GLN A 141 8.44 -4.39 8.14
CA GLN A 141 8.66 -5.28 6.98
C GLN A 141 7.78 -6.54 7.02
N ASP A 142 6.62 -6.48 7.67
CA ASP A 142 5.65 -7.57 7.68
C ASP A 142 4.86 -7.58 6.37
N THR A 143 5.51 -8.06 5.32
CA THR A 143 4.97 -8.10 3.95
C THR A 143 3.65 -8.88 3.87
N THR A 144 3.48 -9.91 4.68
CA THR A 144 2.26 -10.73 4.67
C THR A 144 1.03 -9.95 5.14
N ASN A 145 1.13 -9.29 6.29
CA ASN A 145 0.04 -8.47 6.83
C ASN A 145 -0.12 -7.16 6.04
N LEU A 146 0.97 -6.62 5.49
CA LEU A 146 0.93 -5.47 4.60
C LEU A 146 0.06 -5.77 3.36
N ILE A 147 0.34 -6.85 2.62
CA ILE A 147 -0.46 -7.25 1.44
C ILE A 147 -1.93 -7.41 1.82
N LYS A 148 -2.21 -8.13 2.89
CA LYS A 148 -3.58 -8.35 3.35
C LYS A 148 -4.30 -7.05 3.67
N THR A 149 -3.63 -6.13 4.37
CA THR A 149 -4.21 -4.83 4.75
C THR A 149 -4.45 -3.95 3.52
N LEU A 150 -3.53 -3.96 2.56
CA LEU A 150 -3.67 -3.23 1.30
C LEU A 150 -4.84 -3.78 0.46
N GLN A 151 -5.00 -5.10 0.36
CA GLN A 151 -6.12 -5.74 -0.33
C GLN A 151 -7.47 -5.42 0.33
N GLU A 152 -7.53 -5.45 1.66
CA GLU A 152 -8.75 -5.07 2.40
C GLU A 152 -9.07 -3.59 2.19
N GLY A 153 -8.07 -2.69 2.29
CA GLY A 153 -8.22 -1.25 2.06
C GLY A 153 -8.67 -0.93 0.63
N GLU A 154 -8.07 -1.56 -0.37
CA GLU A 154 -8.48 -1.42 -1.77
C GLU A 154 -9.94 -1.82 -1.95
N LYS A 155 -10.34 -2.98 -1.44
CA LYS A 155 -11.70 -3.48 -1.56
C LYS A 155 -12.75 -2.56 -0.91
N LEU A 156 -12.41 -1.94 0.23
CA LEU A 156 -13.35 -1.13 1.00
C LEU A 156 -13.42 0.32 0.49
N PHE A 157 -12.29 0.90 0.07
CA PHE A 157 -12.18 2.34 -0.11
C PHE A 157 -11.90 2.79 -1.55
N LYS A 158 -11.69 1.90 -2.52
CA LYS A 158 -11.36 2.27 -3.92
C LYS A 158 -12.35 3.23 -4.60
N ASN A 159 -13.58 3.32 -4.11
CA ASN A 159 -14.59 4.25 -4.61
C ASN A 159 -14.75 5.51 -3.74
N GLU A 160 -14.02 5.60 -2.65
CA GLU A 160 -14.03 6.77 -1.79
C GLU A 160 -13.34 7.93 -2.50
N MET A 161 -13.95 9.13 -2.42
CA MET A 161 -13.35 10.34 -2.97
C MET A 161 -12.48 10.99 -1.90
N VAL A 162 -11.21 11.16 -2.22
CA VAL A 162 -10.22 11.75 -1.32
C VAL A 162 -9.65 13.03 -1.91
N GLU A 163 -9.31 13.97 -1.04
CA GLU A 163 -8.61 15.18 -1.44
C GLU A 163 -7.12 14.89 -1.66
N VAL A 164 -6.62 15.26 -2.83
CA VAL A 164 -5.19 15.20 -3.14
C VAL A 164 -4.72 16.55 -3.65
N LYS A 165 -3.45 16.87 -3.41
CA LYS A 165 -2.82 18.05 -3.98
C LYS A 165 -2.13 17.69 -5.30
N ASP A 166 -2.35 18.50 -6.33
CA ASP A 166 -1.60 18.41 -7.58
C ASP A 166 -0.16 18.98 -7.42
N GLU A 167 0.63 18.88 -8.47
CA GLU A 167 2.03 19.37 -8.50
C GLU A 167 2.13 20.88 -8.22
N ASN A 168 1.06 21.64 -8.45
CA ASN A 168 0.98 23.08 -8.21
C ASN A 168 0.40 23.40 -6.81
N GLY A 169 0.09 22.38 -6.00
CA GLY A 169 -0.47 22.50 -4.67
C GLY A 169 -1.98 22.75 -4.63
N ASN A 170 -2.69 22.68 -5.77
CA ASN A 170 -4.14 22.82 -5.82
C ASN A 170 -4.80 21.53 -5.34
N THR A 171 -5.85 21.67 -4.55
CA THR A 171 -6.64 20.53 -4.07
C THR A 171 -7.60 20.04 -5.16
N LYS A 172 -7.58 18.75 -5.45
CA LYS A 172 -8.56 18.08 -6.30
C LYS A 172 -9.10 16.83 -5.62
N MET A 173 -10.34 16.47 -5.96
CA MET A 173 -10.96 15.23 -5.53
C MET A 173 -10.60 14.12 -6.54
N GLN A 174 -10.15 12.98 -6.04
CA GLN A 174 -9.94 11.77 -6.85
C GLN A 174 -10.36 10.52 -6.07
N LYS A 175 -10.58 9.41 -6.78
CA LYS A 175 -10.81 8.12 -6.12
C LYS A 175 -9.59 7.70 -5.30
N GLU A 176 -9.83 7.07 -4.16
CA GLU A 176 -8.75 6.48 -3.34
C GLU A 176 -8.08 5.33 -4.11
N ASN A 177 -6.84 5.52 -4.50
CA ASN A 177 -6.04 4.54 -5.22
C ASN A 177 -4.71 4.20 -4.53
N THR A 178 -4.45 4.79 -3.37
CA THR A 178 -3.19 4.60 -2.62
C THR A 178 -2.92 3.13 -2.33
N TYR A 179 -3.96 2.38 -1.93
CA TYR A 179 -3.81 0.94 -1.63
C TYR A 179 -3.43 0.14 -2.87
N THR A 180 -4.10 0.42 -3.99
CA THR A 180 -3.86 -0.25 -5.27
C THR A 180 -2.46 0.03 -5.79
N LEU A 181 -2.02 1.29 -5.76
CA LEU A 181 -0.66 1.68 -6.19
C LEU A 181 0.42 1.04 -5.31
N LYS A 182 0.22 1.02 -4.00
CA LYS A 182 1.13 0.33 -3.07
C LYS A 182 1.17 -1.18 -3.31
N LEU A 183 0.04 -1.82 -3.60
CA LEU A 183 -0.02 -3.25 -3.97
C LEU A 183 0.76 -3.55 -5.24
N ILE A 184 0.55 -2.77 -6.30
CA ILE A 184 1.27 -2.91 -7.57
C ILE A 184 2.78 -2.82 -7.31
N ASN A 185 3.23 -1.77 -6.62
CA ASN A 185 4.64 -1.59 -6.31
C ASN A 185 5.21 -2.75 -5.48
N LEU A 186 4.48 -3.20 -4.46
CA LEU A 186 4.92 -4.30 -3.60
C LEU A 186 5.02 -5.63 -4.39
N TYR A 187 4.08 -5.90 -5.29
CA TYR A 187 4.14 -7.07 -6.16
C TYR A 187 5.31 -7.00 -7.15
N ILE A 188 5.58 -5.81 -7.71
CA ILE A 188 6.75 -5.58 -8.59
C ILE A 188 8.05 -5.88 -7.83
N PHE A 189 8.26 -5.27 -6.66
CA PHE A 189 9.45 -5.48 -5.85
C PHE A 189 9.62 -6.92 -5.36
N SER A 190 8.50 -7.63 -5.19
CA SER A 190 8.50 -9.05 -4.78
C SER A 190 8.63 -10.02 -5.96
N GLY A 191 8.76 -9.53 -7.21
CA GLY A 191 8.80 -10.36 -8.41
C GLY A 191 7.48 -11.05 -8.75
N LYS A 192 6.37 -10.63 -8.12
CA LYS A 192 5.01 -11.16 -8.33
C LYS A 192 4.33 -10.43 -9.49
N TYR A 193 4.90 -10.62 -10.69
CA TYR A 193 4.48 -9.84 -11.86
C TYR A 193 3.05 -10.15 -12.31
N ASP A 194 2.58 -11.39 -12.16
CA ASP A 194 1.22 -11.77 -12.55
C ASP A 194 0.18 -11.12 -11.64
N GLU A 195 0.45 -11.05 -10.33
CA GLU A 195 -0.41 -10.34 -9.37
C GLU A 195 -0.41 -8.83 -9.63
N ALA A 196 0.74 -8.24 -9.98
CA ALA A 196 0.83 -6.83 -10.35
C ALA A 196 0.00 -6.53 -11.62
N ILE A 197 0.10 -7.39 -12.64
CA ILE A 197 -0.66 -7.27 -13.88
C ILE A 197 -2.17 -7.38 -13.61
N ALA A 198 -2.60 -8.38 -12.83
CA ALA A 198 -4.01 -8.55 -12.49
C ALA A 198 -4.57 -7.33 -11.73
N THR A 199 -3.77 -6.75 -10.83
CA THR A 199 -4.14 -5.53 -10.10
C THR A 199 -4.26 -4.33 -11.05
N LEU A 200 -3.31 -4.16 -11.99
CA LEU A 200 -3.36 -3.12 -13.03
C LEU A 200 -4.57 -3.29 -13.95
N GLU A 201 -4.94 -4.51 -14.30
CA GLU A 201 -6.12 -4.78 -15.12
C GLU A 201 -7.41 -4.33 -14.44
N SER A 202 -7.51 -4.54 -13.12
CA SER A 202 -8.65 -4.04 -12.34
C SER A 202 -8.73 -2.50 -12.38
N VAL A 203 -7.59 -1.81 -12.26
CA VAL A 203 -7.56 -0.34 -12.33
C VAL A 203 -7.85 0.16 -13.73
N LEU A 204 -7.27 -0.48 -14.74
CA LEU A 204 -7.50 -0.12 -16.14
C LEU A 204 -8.94 -0.36 -16.61
N ALA A 205 -9.69 -1.26 -15.95
CA ALA A 205 -11.13 -1.40 -16.21
C ALA A 205 -11.92 -0.14 -15.77
N ASP A 206 -11.48 0.51 -14.69
CA ASP A 206 -12.06 1.78 -14.22
C ASP A 206 -11.47 3.02 -14.94
N GLU A 207 -10.19 2.97 -15.28
CA GLU A 207 -9.43 4.06 -15.91
C GLU A 207 -8.76 3.63 -17.24
N PRO A 208 -9.52 3.27 -18.29
CA PRO A 208 -8.97 2.68 -19.52
C PRO A 208 -8.07 3.63 -20.31
N ASN A 209 -8.16 4.94 -20.06
CA ASN A 209 -7.38 5.99 -20.73
C ASN A 209 -6.20 6.51 -19.88
N ASN A 210 -5.72 5.72 -18.93
CA ASN A 210 -4.52 6.06 -18.18
C ASN A 210 -3.27 5.51 -18.87
N ALA A 211 -2.56 6.36 -19.62
CA ALA A 211 -1.37 5.98 -20.38
C ALA A 211 -0.24 5.45 -19.49
N GLU A 212 -0.12 5.97 -18.27
CA GLU A 212 0.91 5.54 -17.31
C GLU A 212 0.70 4.09 -16.87
N TYR A 213 -0.54 3.71 -16.55
CA TYR A 213 -0.85 2.32 -16.16
C TYR A 213 -0.62 1.33 -17.31
N TRP A 214 -0.93 1.72 -18.55
CA TRP A 214 -0.60 0.93 -19.72
C TRP A 214 0.91 0.77 -19.88
N ASN A 215 1.69 1.83 -19.67
CA ASN A 215 3.16 1.77 -19.74
C ASN A 215 3.73 0.88 -18.64
N VAL A 216 3.25 0.98 -17.39
CA VAL A 216 3.67 0.09 -16.28
C VAL A 216 3.35 -1.38 -16.61
N LYS A 217 2.15 -1.67 -17.16
CA LYS A 217 1.77 -3.03 -17.58
C LYS A 217 2.70 -3.55 -18.67
N GLY A 218 3.07 -2.71 -19.65
CA GLY A 218 4.04 -3.04 -20.67
C GLY A 218 5.41 -3.40 -20.10
N ASN A 219 5.92 -2.64 -19.14
CA ASN A 219 7.19 -2.94 -18.45
C ASN A 219 7.14 -4.27 -17.70
N LEU A 220 6.00 -4.62 -17.11
CA LEU A 220 5.83 -5.92 -16.44
C LEU A 220 5.88 -7.09 -17.42
N TYR A 221 5.22 -6.97 -18.57
CA TYR A 221 5.32 -7.98 -19.62
C TYR A 221 6.74 -8.08 -20.20
N GLU A 222 7.44 -6.95 -20.37
CA GLU A 222 8.84 -6.95 -20.79
C GLU A 222 9.73 -7.72 -19.78
N SER A 223 9.53 -7.47 -18.47
CA SER A 223 10.26 -8.18 -17.41
C SER A 223 10.02 -9.71 -17.45
N GLN A 224 8.85 -10.13 -17.93
CA GLN A 224 8.51 -11.54 -18.17
C GLN A 224 8.97 -12.04 -19.56
N LYS A 225 9.64 -11.21 -20.36
CA LYS A 225 10.02 -11.49 -21.76
C LYS A 225 8.82 -11.76 -22.68
N LYS A 226 7.64 -11.30 -22.31
CA LYS A 226 6.42 -11.37 -23.12
C LYS A 226 6.35 -10.13 -24.04
N TYR A 227 7.26 -10.09 -25.01
CA TYR A 227 7.54 -8.87 -25.78
C TYR A 227 6.37 -8.40 -26.61
N ASP A 228 5.58 -9.29 -27.24
CA ASP A 228 4.41 -8.90 -28.02
C ASP A 228 3.37 -8.20 -27.14
N GLN A 229 3.05 -8.77 -25.98
CA GLN A 229 2.12 -8.18 -25.01
C GLN A 229 2.64 -6.86 -24.45
N SER A 230 3.96 -6.74 -24.25
CA SER A 230 4.61 -5.52 -23.82
C SER A 230 4.44 -4.39 -24.84
N ILE A 231 4.69 -4.68 -26.13
CA ILE A 231 4.53 -3.71 -27.21
C ILE A 231 3.07 -3.27 -27.32
N GLU A 232 2.10 -4.19 -27.30
CA GLU A 232 0.67 -3.85 -27.32
C GLU A 232 0.29 -2.86 -26.20
N CYS A 233 0.82 -3.07 -24.99
CA CYS A 233 0.57 -2.16 -23.87
C CYS A 233 1.17 -0.77 -24.10
N PHE A 234 2.43 -0.72 -24.60
CA PHE A 234 3.07 0.57 -24.91
C PHE A 234 2.38 1.28 -26.08
N GLU A 235 1.96 0.56 -27.11
CA GLU A 235 1.17 1.12 -28.21
C GLU A 235 -0.16 1.71 -27.70
N LYS A 236 -0.80 1.04 -26.75
CA LYS A 236 -1.98 1.60 -26.09
C LYS A 236 -1.65 2.88 -25.33
N ALA A 237 -0.53 2.92 -24.59
CA ALA A 237 -0.09 4.12 -23.89
C ALA A 237 0.15 5.30 -24.85
N ILE A 238 0.84 5.09 -25.99
CA ILE A 238 1.07 6.15 -26.98
C ILE A 238 -0.18 6.51 -27.80
N SER A 239 -1.15 5.61 -27.94
CA SER A 239 -2.44 5.94 -28.54
C SER A 239 -3.25 6.92 -27.67
N ILE A 240 -3.08 6.85 -26.35
CA ILE A 240 -3.71 7.75 -25.38
C ILE A 240 -2.93 9.06 -25.29
N ASN A 241 -1.60 8.96 -25.18
CA ASN A 241 -0.70 10.11 -25.11
C ASN A 241 0.43 9.98 -26.16
N PRO A 242 0.26 10.55 -27.36
CA PRO A 242 1.26 10.47 -28.43
C PRO A 242 2.62 11.11 -28.11
N SER A 243 2.70 11.94 -27.07
CA SER A 243 3.93 12.58 -26.58
C SER A 243 4.52 11.88 -25.37
N TYR A 244 4.11 10.64 -25.09
CA TYR A 244 4.64 9.89 -23.96
C TYR A 244 6.00 9.27 -24.33
N ALA A 245 7.07 10.05 -24.12
CA ALA A 245 8.43 9.68 -24.50
C ALA A 245 8.88 8.35 -23.89
N ASP A 246 8.50 8.05 -22.63
CA ASP A 246 8.92 6.82 -21.96
C ASP A 246 8.29 5.58 -22.60
N ALA A 247 7.03 5.62 -23.01
CA ALA A 247 6.39 4.52 -23.72
C ALA A 247 6.99 4.31 -25.13
N LEU A 248 7.29 5.40 -25.84
CA LEU A 248 8.01 5.33 -27.11
C LEU A 248 9.41 4.71 -26.93
N GLY A 249 10.19 5.22 -25.98
CA GLY A 249 11.51 4.66 -25.63
C GLY A 249 11.44 3.18 -25.25
N SER A 250 10.37 2.77 -24.56
CA SER A 250 10.16 1.38 -24.18
C SER A 250 9.93 0.45 -25.38
N ILE A 251 9.12 0.85 -26.37
CA ILE A 251 8.99 0.06 -27.62
C ILE A 251 10.34 0.00 -28.34
N GLY A 252 11.03 1.14 -28.44
CA GLY A 252 12.38 1.19 -29.01
C GLY A 252 13.33 0.20 -28.33
N ARG A 253 13.30 0.15 -26.99
CA ARG A 253 14.11 -0.75 -26.16
C ARG A 253 13.80 -2.22 -26.41
N VAL A 254 12.52 -2.57 -26.51
CA VAL A 254 12.12 -3.97 -26.78
C VAL A 254 12.70 -4.42 -28.13
N TYR A 255 12.51 -3.67 -29.20
CA TYR A 255 13.06 -4.03 -30.52
C TYR A 255 14.58 -4.02 -30.56
N PHE A 256 15.21 -3.06 -29.88
CA PHE A 256 16.67 -2.99 -29.74
C PHE A 256 17.23 -4.23 -29.03
N ASN A 257 16.64 -4.62 -27.90
CA ASN A 257 17.06 -5.78 -27.14
C ASN A 257 16.85 -7.08 -27.92
N LEU A 258 15.76 -7.19 -28.68
CA LEU A 258 15.53 -8.32 -29.60
C LEU A 258 16.60 -8.36 -30.68
N ALA A 259 16.99 -7.22 -31.27
CA ALA A 259 18.06 -7.15 -32.25
C ALA A 259 19.41 -7.63 -31.68
N VAL A 260 19.75 -7.16 -30.47
CA VAL A 260 20.98 -7.57 -29.77
C VAL A 260 20.94 -9.07 -29.45
N GLN A 261 19.83 -9.57 -28.95
CA GLN A 261 19.66 -11.00 -28.67
C GLN A 261 19.85 -11.82 -29.94
N LYS A 262 19.18 -11.44 -31.04
CA LYS A 262 19.28 -12.14 -32.30
C LYS A 262 20.70 -12.08 -32.89
N ASN A 263 21.38 -10.94 -32.78
CA ASN A 263 22.77 -10.80 -33.21
C ASN A 263 23.71 -11.73 -32.41
N ASN A 264 23.47 -11.91 -31.11
CA ASN A 264 24.23 -12.86 -30.31
C ASN A 264 23.96 -14.31 -30.71
N GLU A 265 22.72 -14.67 -31.04
CA GLU A 265 22.37 -16.02 -31.53
C GLU A 265 23.12 -16.35 -32.83
N ILE A 266 23.15 -15.44 -33.80
CA ILE A 266 23.80 -15.65 -35.07
C ILE A 266 25.33 -15.55 -35.02
N SER A 267 25.91 -14.98 -33.95
CA SER A 267 27.38 -14.81 -33.78
C SER A 267 28.15 -16.12 -33.79
N THR A 268 27.47 -17.25 -33.57
CA THR A 268 28.03 -18.58 -33.65
C THR A 268 28.20 -19.10 -35.09
N ILE A 269 27.64 -18.40 -36.09
CA ILE A 269 27.76 -18.78 -37.51
C ILE A 269 29.17 -18.42 -37.98
N THR A 270 29.97 -19.45 -38.34
CA THR A 270 31.36 -19.27 -38.77
C THR A 270 31.49 -18.94 -40.27
N ASP A 271 30.49 -19.26 -41.06
CA ASP A 271 30.44 -18.93 -42.49
C ASP A 271 30.02 -17.47 -42.68
N ASN A 272 30.90 -16.63 -43.22
CA ASN A 272 30.69 -15.21 -43.39
C ASN A 272 29.47 -14.86 -44.27
N ALA A 273 29.21 -15.63 -45.33
CA ALA A 273 28.08 -15.36 -46.22
C ALA A 273 26.77 -15.65 -45.50
N LYS A 274 26.68 -16.77 -44.79
CA LYS A 274 25.51 -17.13 -43.98
C LYS A 274 25.29 -16.17 -42.80
N TYR A 275 26.38 -15.73 -42.16
CA TYR A 275 26.29 -14.72 -41.10
C TYR A 275 25.68 -13.41 -41.62
N THR A 276 26.22 -12.93 -42.79
CA THR A 276 25.71 -11.68 -43.40
C THR A 276 24.24 -11.82 -43.77
N GLU A 277 23.86 -12.95 -44.41
CA GLU A 277 22.47 -13.20 -44.77
C GLU A 277 21.55 -13.24 -43.54
N ALA A 278 21.94 -13.95 -42.49
CA ALA A 278 21.17 -14.01 -41.25
C ALA A 278 21.06 -12.64 -40.58
N ARG A 279 22.14 -11.84 -40.58
CA ARG A 279 22.14 -10.50 -40.03
C ARG A 279 21.18 -9.56 -40.77
N GLU A 280 21.20 -9.59 -42.09
CA GLU A 280 20.30 -8.80 -42.95
C GLU A 280 18.83 -9.19 -42.76
N LYS A 281 18.53 -10.49 -42.63
CA LYS A 281 17.16 -10.97 -42.51
C LYS A 281 16.57 -10.89 -41.10
N GLU A 282 17.38 -11.07 -40.07
CA GLU A 282 16.87 -11.29 -38.72
C GLU A 282 17.25 -10.16 -37.74
N VAL A 283 18.37 -9.46 -37.95
CA VAL A 283 18.88 -8.45 -37.00
C VAL A 283 18.55 -7.04 -37.46
N LEU A 284 18.92 -6.67 -38.71
CA LEU A 284 18.73 -5.30 -39.18
C LEU A 284 17.27 -4.84 -39.18
N PRO A 285 16.28 -5.69 -39.55
CA PRO A 285 14.88 -5.27 -39.48
C PRO A 285 14.40 -4.93 -38.07
N LEU A 286 15.00 -5.50 -37.04
CA LEU A 286 14.68 -5.17 -35.64
C LEU A 286 15.24 -3.80 -35.25
N PHE A 287 16.47 -3.48 -35.69
CA PHE A 287 17.00 -2.12 -35.52
C PHE A 287 16.20 -1.08 -36.31
N GLU A 288 15.76 -1.43 -37.53
CA GLU A 288 14.89 -0.55 -38.32
C GLU A 288 13.54 -0.31 -37.63
N LYS A 289 12.96 -1.30 -36.98
CA LYS A 289 11.74 -1.13 -36.17
C LYS A 289 11.99 -0.30 -34.93
N SER A 290 13.13 -0.46 -34.27
CA SER A 290 13.50 0.29 -33.05
C SER A 290 13.69 1.79 -33.33
N ARG A 291 14.32 2.13 -34.47
CA ARG A 291 14.76 3.46 -34.82
C ARG A 291 13.70 4.56 -34.66
N PRO A 292 12.51 4.47 -35.32
CA PRO A 292 11.54 5.57 -35.30
C PRO A 292 11.01 5.86 -33.89
N TYR A 293 10.92 4.85 -33.04
CA TYR A 293 10.46 5.02 -31.67
C TYR A 293 11.49 5.77 -30.82
N TYR A 294 12.77 5.41 -30.93
CA TYR A 294 13.82 6.13 -30.22
C TYR A 294 14.06 7.54 -30.81
N GLU A 295 13.96 7.74 -32.12
CA GLU A 295 14.06 9.07 -32.71
C GLU A 295 12.98 9.99 -32.12
N LYS A 296 11.72 9.52 -32.08
CA LYS A 296 10.62 10.31 -31.52
C LYS A 296 10.72 10.50 -30.01
N ALA A 297 11.18 9.50 -29.27
CA ALA A 297 11.44 9.64 -27.82
C ALA A 297 12.53 10.67 -27.54
N TYR A 298 13.61 10.66 -28.32
CA TYR A 298 14.71 11.63 -28.22
C TYR A 298 14.30 13.05 -28.60
N GLU A 299 13.45 13.23 -29.62
CA GLU A 299 12.87 14.53 -29.94
C GLU A 299 12.10 15.13 -28.77
N LEU A 300 11.38 14.29 -28.02
CA LEU A 300 10.59 14.71 -26.86
C LEU A 300 11.41 14.92 -25.57
N LYS A 301 12.48 14.13 -25.41
CA LYS A 301 13.38 14.19 -24.27
C LYS A 301 14.85 14.10 -24.71
N PRO A 302 15.42 15.17 -25.29
CA PRO A 302 16.78 15.15 -25.83
C PRO A 302 17.86 15.01 -24.75
N ASP A 303 17.57 15.34 -23.50
CA ASP A 303 18.48 15.20 -22.37
C ASP A 303 18.55 13.80 -21.78
N GLU A 304 17.75 12.83 -22.32
CA GLU A 304 17.75 11.43 -21.86
C GLU A 304 18.94 10.67 -22.49
N PRO A 305 19.97 10.32 -21.68
CA PRO A 305 21.20 9.72 -22.21
C PRO A 305 20.97 8.34 -22.85
N ASP A 306 19.99 7.58 -22.35
CA ASP A 306 19.70 6.25 -22.86
C ASP A 306 19.18 6.28 -24.29
N TYR A 307 18.39 7.29 -24.67
CA TYR A 307 17.90 7.43 -26.03
C TYR A 307 19.04 7.79 -27.00
N LYS A 308 19.90 8.69 -26.60
CA LYS A 308 21.09 9.06 -27.38
C LYS A 308 22.01 7.86 -27.60
N TYR A 309 22.26 7.09 -26.52
CA TYR A 309 23.06 5.87 -26.59
C TYR A 309 22.46 4.83 -27.53
N ALA A 310 21.16 4.57 -27.41
CA ALA A 310 20.46 3.61 -28.25
C ALA A 310 20.51 4.02 -29.73
N LEU A 311 20.19 5.28 -30.06
CA LEU A 311 20.23 5.81 -31.42
C LEU A 311 21.61 5.71 -32.05
N ARG A 312 22.66 6.03 -31.30
CA ARG A 312 24.03 5.90 -31.77
C ARG A 312 24.33 4.45 -32.19
N ASN A 313 23.94 3.46 -31.38
CA ASN A 313 24.12 2.04 -31.70
C ASN A 313 23.26 1.58 -32.88
N ILE A 314 22.02 2.08 -33.00
CA ILE A 314 21.12 1.80 -34.12
C ILE A 314 21.72 2.31 -35.41
N TYR A 315 22.15 3.58 -35.47
CA TYR A 315 22.74 4.17 -36.67
C TYR A 315 24.03 3.48 -37.08
N TYR A 316 24.87 3.10 -36.10
CA TYR A 316 26.07 2.30 -36.37
C TYR A 316 25.73 0.96 -37.03
N ASN A 317 24.76 0.21 -36.48
CA ASN A 317 24.36 -1.11 -37.00
C ASN A 317 23.68 -1.02 -38.39
N LEU A 318 22.94 0.05 -38.64
CA LEU A 318 22.30 0.30 -39.93
C LEU A 318 23.20 0.98 -40.98
N ASN A 319 24.47 1.24 -40.65
CA ASN A 319 25.43 1.99 -41.48
C ASN A 319 24.94 3.40 -41.89
N ASP A 320 24.14 4.04 -41.04
CA ASP A 320 23.67 5.43 -41.26
C ASP A 320 24.71 6.42 -40.73
N ALA A 321 25.78 6.63 -41.52
CA ALA A 321 26.92 7.44 -41.13
C ALA A 321 26.57 8.93 -40.93
N GLU A 322 25.56 9.44 -41.65
CA GLU A 322 25.12 10.82 -41.54
C GLU A 322 24.47 11.08 -40.18
N LYS A 323 23.48 10.25 -39.81
CA LYS A 323 22.78 10.37 -38.52
C LYS A 323 23.69 10.04 -37.35
N LEU A 324 24.61 9.07 -37.52
CA LEU A 324 25.61 8.73 -36.51
C LEU A 324 26.48 9.94 -36.18
N LYS A 325 27.02 10.62 -37.21
CA LYS A 325 27.84 11.84 -37.02
C LYS A 325 27.02 12.97 -36.41
N ALA A 326 25.76 13.14 -36.81
CA ALA A 326 24.90 14.19 -36.27
C ALA A 326 24.64 14.01 -34.77
N ILE A 327 24.38 12.79 -34.32
CA ILE A 327 24.07 12.52 -32.90
C ILE A 327 25.34 12.54 -32.02
N GLU A 328 26.53 12.26 -32.57
CA GLU A 328 27.82 12.34 -31.87
C GLU A 328 28.30 13.76 -31.73
N GLY A 329 27.94 14.65 -32.65
CA GLY A 329 28.34 16.07 -32.65
C GLY A 329 27.43 16.98 -31.80
N GLN A 330 26.36 16.45 -31.26
CA GLN A 330 25.47 17.11 -30.29
C GLN A 330 25.92 16.73 -28.87
#